data_874315b738330bd9241b40118025347d
#
_entry.id   874315b738330bd9241b40118025347d
#
_cell.length_a   1.000
_cell.length_b   1.000
_cell.length_c   1.000
_cell.angle_alpha   90.00
_cell.angle_beta   90.00
_cell.angle_gamma   90.00
#
_symmetry.space_group_name_H-M   'P 1'
#
loop_
_entity.id
_entity.type
_entity.pdbx_description
1 polymer ?
#
loop_
_entity_poly.entity_id
_entity_poly.type
_entity_poly.pdbx_seq_one_letter_code
_entity_poly.pdbx_strand_id
1 'polypeptide(L)'
;MNKYLLDFPFYTKDPDTKSALDSEILRLVHDYGTPFYLFHEKDFCENFQSLCDSFRAVYDNYIPSYSYKTNYTPYICNLVKQMGGYAEVVSDMEYTLAKRLGYPDSQIIYNGPCKGRCMEEHILNGGISNIDSEDEALRVVEISRIHSNKIIRVGIRVNMDIGAGYISRFGLEKDSESFRRTIDCLKACGNVVLSGVHCHISRARGLEAWQNRIDGLLDVISNYFDGAVDYVDVGSGMFGQMDPSLAIQFGDHVPTYDDYARVVAGTMAQFFSGSEKKPILFSEPGTTLISKFISLATRVDNIKSIRGKQFVTVDSCYYNAGEICKFKEVPYRVVHSAGSVNANYSSGITDTLVWNKIVYIMTLRNLFL
;
A
#
# COMPACT_ATOMS: atom_id res chain seq x y z
N MET A 1 21.78 12.27 -13.46
CA MET A 1 22.14 12.33 -12.06
C MET A 1 21.11 13.25 -11.39
N ASN A 2 20.21 12.69 -10.58
CA ASN A 2 19.09 13.45 -10.02
C ASN A 2 19.60 14.49 -9.01
N LYS A 3 19.45 15.75 -9.34
CA LYS A 3 19.93 16.92 -8.58
C LYS A 3 19.19 17.14 -7.25
N TYR A 4 18.25 16.25 -6.90
CA TYR A 4 17.23 16.48 -5.85
C TYR A 4 17.08 15.31 -4.86
N LEU A 5 18.06 14.39 -4.82
CA LEU A 5 18.08 13.33 -3.82
C LEU A 5 18.63 13.90 -2.52
N LEU A 6 17.81 13.90 -1.47
CA LEU A 6 18.26 14.19 -0.12
C LEU A 6 18.90 12.92 0.45
N ASP A 7 20.23 12.92 0.60
CA ASP A 7 21.01 11.80 1.14
C ASP A 7 20.96 11.70 2.68
N PHE A 8 20.08 12.46 3.33
CA PHE A 8 20.01 12.51 4.79
C PHE A 8 18.78 11.79 5.31
N PRO A 9 18.90 10.98 6.39
CA PRO A 9 17.75 10.37 7.03
C PRO A 9 16.84 11.45 7.61
N PHE A 10 15.58 11.46 7.21
CA PHE A 10 14.60 12.48 7.64
C PHE A 10 14.38 12.51 9.16
N TYR A 11 14.45 11.34 9.78
CA TYR A 11 14.28 11.17 11.23
C TYR A 11 15.62 10.97 11.93
N THR A 12 16.48 11.99 11.87
CA THR A 12 17.75 11.96 12.62
C THR A 12 17.63 12.70 13.95
N LYS A 13 18.26 12.14 14.99
CA LYS A 13 18.48 12.83 16.28
C LYS A 13 19.81 13.58 16.32
N ASP A 14 20.67 13.33 15.33
CA ASP A 14 21.96 13.99 15.20
C ASP A 14 21.77 15.47 14.80
N PRO A 15 22.26 16.43 15.62
CA PRO A 15 22.06 17.86 15.39
C PRO A 15 22.65 18.36 14.07
N ASP A 16 23.80 17.84 13.66
CA ASP A 16 24.49 18.28 12.44
C ASP A 16 23.74 17.83 11.19
N THR A 17 23.32 16.58 11.16
CA THR A 17 22.47 16.03 10.08
C THR A 17 21.13 16.75 10.01
N LYS A 18 20.53 17.08 11.17
CA LYS A 18 19.27 17.84 11.23
C LYS A 18 19.46 19.24 10.65
N SER A 19 20.53 19.93 10.99
CA SER A 19 20.85 21.28 10.48
C SER A 19 21.08 21.27 8.97
N ALA A 20 21.79 20.28 8.44
CA ALA A 20 22.02 20.12 7.01
C ALA A 20 20.71 19.89 6.26
N LEU A 21 19.82 19.04 6.79
CA LEU A 21 18.51 18.77 6.21
C LEU A 21 17.61 20.03 6.24
N ASP A 22 17.61 20.79 7.33
CA ASP A 22 16.85 22.04 7.43
C ASP A 22 17.33 23.07 6.40
N SER A 23 18.63 23.17 6.20
CA SER A 23 19.23 24.06 5.19
C SER A 23 18.83 23.66 3.78
N GLU A 24 18.81 22.37 3.48
CA GLU A 24 18.37 21.87 2.16
C GLU A 24 16.88 22.09 1.92
N ILE A 25 16.04 21.88 2.93
CA ILE A 25 14.61 22.17 2.84
C ILE A 25 14.37 23.66 2.56
N LEU A 26 15.07 24.55 3.27
CA LEU A 26 14.96 25.99 3.04
C LEU A 26 15.44 26.38 1.63
N ARG A 27 16.46 25.72 1.10
CA ARG A 27 16.91 25.88 -0.28
C ARG A 27 15.81 25.47 -1.26
N LEU A 28 15.17 24.29 -1.07
CA LEU A 28 14.06 23.83 -1.92
C LEU A 28 12.86 24.80 -1.86
N VAL A 29 12.55 25.31 -0.67
CA VAL A 29 11.48 26.33 -0.50
C VAL A 29 11.83 27.60 -1.25
N HIS A 30 13.09 28.03 -1.24
CA HIS A 30 13.53 29.21 -1.98
C HIS A 30 13.44 28.98 -3.49
N ASP A 31 13.86 27.81 -3.99
CA ASP A 31 13.96 27.53 -5.41
C ASP A 31 12.59 27.20 -6.06
N TYR A 32 11.69 26.58 -5.31
CA TYR A 32 10.40 26.05 -5.85
C TYR A 32 9.16 26.65 -5.19
N GLY A 33 9.28 27.36 -4.09
CA GLY A 33 8.12 27.79 -3.29
C GLY A 33 7.54 26.64 -2.46
N THR A 34 6.36 26.87 -1.89
CA THR A 34 5.55 25.88 -1.16
C THR A 34 4.11 25.95 -1.65
N PRO A 35 3.27 24.91 -1.48
CA PRO A 35 3.59 23.59 -0.89
C PRO A 35 4.24 22.62 -1.89
N PHE A 36 5.00 21.66 -1.39
CA PHE A 36 5.53 20.55 -2.20
C PHE A 36 5.67 19.27 -1.37
N TYR A 37 5.75 18.13 -2.06
CA TYR A 37 6.03 16.84 -1.43
C TYR A 37 7.51 16.50 -1.55
N LEU A 38 8.06 15.96 -0.44
CA LEU A 38 9.39 15.38 -0.40
C LEU A 38 9.26 13.86 -0.36
N PHE A 39 9.92 13.16 -1.28
CA PHE A 39 10.04 11.72 -1.25
C PHE A 39 11.43 11.30 -0.76
N HIS A 40 11.44 10.47 0.28
CA HIS A 40 12.66 9.95 0.92
C HIS A 40 13.02 8.61 0.29
N GLU A 41 13.66 8.66 -0.87
CA GLU A 41 13.92 7.48 -1.73
C GLU A 41 14.72 6.41 -1.02
N LYS A 42 15.86 6.76 -0.41
CA LYS A 42 16.72 5.80 0.28
C LYS A 42 15.97 5.04 1.37
N ASP A 43 15.30 5.77 2.25
CA ASP A 43 14.55 5.18 3.35
C ASP A 43 13.39 4.31 2.84
N PHE A 44 12.75 4.71 1.74
CA PHE A 44 11.72 3.91 1.07
C PHE A 44 12.29 2.60 0.53
N CYS A 45 13.45 2.64 -0.14
CA CYS A 45 14.11 1.43 -0.65
C CYS A 45 14.51 0.47 0.46
N GLU A 46 15.07 1.00 1.57
CA GLU A 46 15.41 0.21 2.75
C GLU A 46 14.16 -0.42 3.38
N ASN A 47 13.05 0.32 3.45
CA ASN A 47 11.77 -0.20 3.95
C ASN A 47 11.19 -1.29 3.05
N PHE A 48 11.26 -1.12 1.73
CA PHE A 48 10.83 -2.14 0.77
C PHE A 48 11.66 -3.42 0.92
N GLN A 49 12.98 -3.28 1.03
CA GLN A 49 13.87 -4.41 1.23
C GLN A 49 13.60 -5.13 2.56
N SER A 50 13.40 -4.36 3.65
CA SER A 50 13.07 -4.91 4.97
C SER A 50 11.78 -5.75 4.93
N LEU A 51 10.74 -5.30 4.22
CA LEU A 51 9.52 -6.09 4.01
C LEU A 51 9.82 -7.40 3.27
N CYS A 52 10.59 -7.32 2.19
CA CYS A 52 10.99 -8.49 1.40
C CYS A 52 11.78 -9.49 2.24
N ASP A 53 12.77 -9.02 2.99
CA ASP A 53 13.65 -9.86 3.80
C ASP A 53 12.88 -10.58 4.90
N SER A 54 11.98 -9.88 5.61
CA SER A 54 11.14 -10.49 6.65
C SER A 54 10.29 -11.64 6.12
N PHE A 55 9.64 -11.47 4.97
CA PHE A 55 8.80 -12.51 4.39
C PHE A 55 9.60 -13.64 3.75
N ARG A 56 10.65 -13.31 3.00
CA ARG A 56 11.50 -14.30 2.31
C ARG A 56 12.33 -15.15 3.24
N ALA A 57 12.66 -14.66 4.43
CA ALA A 57 13.31 -15.45 5.48
C ALA A 57 12.45 -16.66 5.93
N VAL A 58 11.12 -16.58 5.76
CA VAL A 58 10.17 -17.62 6.16
C VAL A 58 9.61 -18.38 4.94
N TYR A 59 9.34 -17.67 3.83
CA TYR A 59 8.81 -18.20 2.58
C TYR A 59 9.47 -17.52 1.39
N ASP A 60 10.41 -18.20 0.77
CA ASP A 60 11.31 -17.66 -0.26
C ASP A 60 10.59 -17.13 -1.51
N ASN A 61 9.44 -17.73 -1.88
CA ASN A 61 8.63 -17.31 -3.04
C ASN A 61 7.63 -16.21 -2.70
N TYR A 62 8.13 -15.10 -2.15
CA TYR A 62 7.34 -13.91 -1.80
C TYR A 62 7.66 -12.71 -2.70
N ILE A 63 6.61 -12.04 -3.18
CA ILE A 63 6.71 -10.83 -4.02
C ILE A 63 5.71 -9.78 -3.51
N PRO A 64 6.14 -8.57 -3.13
CA PRO A 64 5.23 -7.47 -2.84
C PRO A 64 4.67 -6.87 -4.13
N SER A 65 3.37 -6.62 -4.18
CA SER A 65 2.67 -5.94 -5.28
C SER A 65 2.25 -4.55 -4.83
N TYR A 66 2.95 -3.53 -5.31
CA TYR A 66 2.69 -2.16 -4.86
C TYR A 66 1.32 -1.66 -5.29
N SER A 67 0.54 -1.20 -4.32
CA SER A 67 -0.84 -0.77 -4.51
C SER A 67 -0.93 0.66 -5.07
N TYR A 68 -1.18 0.79 -6.37
CA TYR A 68 -1.20 2.07 -7.10
C TYR A 68 -2.28 3.02 -6.57
N LYS A 69 -3.45 2.50 -6.17
CA LYS A 69 -4.52 3.30 -5.55
C LYS A 69 -4.08 4.12 -4.34
N THR A 70 -2.98 3.73 -3.68
CA THR A 70 -2.42 4.48 -2.55
C THR A 70 -1.59 5.68 -3.02
N ASN A 71 -0.73 5.47 -4.00
CA ASN A 71 0.08 6.51 -4.62
C ASN A 71 0.63 6.01 -5.96
N TYR A 72 0.12 6.52 -7.06
CA TYR A 72 0.53 6.16 -8.41
C TYR A 72 1.54 7.16 -9.03
N THR A 73 2.34 7.85 -8.22
CA THR A 73 3.43 8.68 -8.75
C THR A 73 4.36 7.83 -9.62
N PRO A 74 4.54 8.15 -10.91
CA PRO A 74 5.25 7.27 -11.84
C PRO A 74 6.67 6.94 -11.41
N TYR A 75 7.35 7.88 -10.77
CA TYR A 75 8.69 7.68 -10.24
C TYR A 75 8.74 6.56 -9.19
N ILE A 76 7.84 6.60 -8.22
CA ILE A 76 7.74 5.60 -7.13
C ILE A 76 7.36 4.24 -7.72
N CYS A 77 6.37 4.21 -8.61
CA CYS A 77 5.95 2.97 -9.26
C CYS A 77 7.09 2.32 -10.08
N ASN A 78 7.89 3.15 -10.79
CA ASN A 78 9.05 2.66 -11.52
C ASN A 78 10.17 2.17 -10.59
N LEU A 79 10.37 2.81 -9.45
CA LEU A 79 11.34 2.39 -8.45
C LEU A 79 10.97 1.01 -7.88
N VAL A 80 9.70 0.80 -7.54
CA VAL A 80 9.19 -0.52 -7.11
C VAL A 80 9.44 -1.59 -8.17
N LYS A 81 9.21 -1.27 -9.45
CA LYS A 81 9.52 -2.17 -10.56
C LYS A 81 10.99 -2.56 -10.60
N GLN A 82 11.88 -1.57 -10.46
CA GLN A 82 13.34 -1.80 -10.45
C GLN A 82 13.79 -2.68 -9.28
N MET A 83 13.07 -2.62 -8.16
CA MET A 83 13.30 -3.47 -6.99
C MET A 83 12.62 -4.85 -7.07
N GLY A 84 11.98 -5.18 -8.19
CA GLY A 84 11.36 -6.49 -8.43
C GLY A 84 9.95 -6.64 -7.87
N GLY A 85 9.32 -5.56 -7.43
CA GLY A 85 7.91 -5.55 -7.01
C GLY A 85 6.96 -5.58 -8.21
N TYR A 86 5.77 -6.15 -8.01
CA TYR A 86 4.69 -6.15 -9.00
C TYR A 86 3.81 -4.90 -8.84
N ALA A 87 2.97 -4.63 -9.84
CA ALA A 87 1.99 -3.55 -9.81
C ALA A 87 0.60 -4.11 -9.43
N GLU A 88 0.01 -3.65 -8.32
CA GLU A 88 -1.41 -3.88 -8.04
C GLU A 88 -2.20 -2.66 -8.50
N VAL A 89 -3.17 -2.88 -9.41
CA VAL A 89 -3.97 -1.86 -10.06
C VAL A 89 -5.46 -2.17 -9.93
N VAL A 90 -6.29 -1.13 -9.84
CA VAL A 90 -7.73 -1.26 -9.64
C VAL A 90 -8.56 -0.51 -10.71
N SER A 91 -7.90 0.03 -11.73
CA SER A 91 -8.54 0.78 -12.80
C SER A 91 -7.76 0.68 -14.11
N ASP A 92 -8.43 0.94 -15.25
CA ASP A 92 -7.79 1.03 -16.56
C ASP A 92 -6.71 2.12 -16.62
N MET A 93 -6.87 3.21 -15.86
CA MET A 93 -5.89 4.28 -15.76
C MET A 93 -4.59 3.77 -15.12
N GLU A 94 -4.70 3.10 -13.97
CA GLU A 94 -3.54 2.53 -13.27
C GLU A 94 -2.88 1.40 -14.07
N TYR A 95 -3.68 0.53 -14.71
CA TYR A 95 -3.18 -0.48 -15.63
C TYR A 95 -2.38 0.15 -16.78
N THR A 96 -2.95 1.18 -17.42
CA THR A 96 -2.27 1.91 -18.50
C THR A 96 -0.96 2.53 -18.02
N LEU A 97 -0.94 3.07 -16.80
CA LEU A 97 0.29 3.60 -16.19
C LEU A 97 1.33 2.50 -16.00
N ALA A 98 0.96 1.34 -15.44
CA ALA A 98 1.86 0.21 -15.26
C ALA A 98 2.44 -0.26 -16.61
N LYS A 99 1.61 -0.36 -17.66
CA LYS A 99 2.05 -0.69 -19.02
C LYS A 99 3.04 0.35 -19.58
N ARG A 100 2.80 1.64 -19.40
CA ARG A 100 3.70 2.73 -19.81
C ARG A 100 5.04 2.70 -19.06
N LEU A 101 5.05 2.24 -17.82
CA LEU A 101 6.28 2.00 -17.05
C LEU A 101 7.00 0.71 -17.47
N GLY A 102 6.44 -0.04 -18.45
CA GLY A 102 7.04 -1.23 -19.02
C GLY A 102 6.85 -2.50 -18.18
N TYR A 103 5.82 -2.58 -17.34
CA TYR A 103 5.43 -3.84 -16.73
C TYR A 103 4.84 -4.80 -17.79
N PRO A 104 5.30 -6.05 -17.87
CA PRO A 104 4.56 -7.08 -18.61
C PRO A 104 3.27 -7.42 -17.86
N ASP A 105 2.23 -7.91 -18.57
CA ASP A 105 0.95 -8.25 -17.95
C ASP A 105 1.13 -9.25 -16.81
N SER A 106 2.04 -10.20 -16.95
CA SER A 106 2.36 -11.22 -15.94
C SER A 106 2.90 -10.66 -14.60
N GLN A 107 3.27 -9.39 -14.56
CA GLN A 107 3.70 -8.68 -13.34
C GLN A 107 2.72 -7.59 -12.90
N ILE A 108 1.49 -7.63 -13.43
CA ILE A 108 0.40 -6.74 -13.03
C ILE A 108 -0.70 -7.59 -12.41
N ILE A 109 -1.14 -7.22 -11.22
CA ILE A 109 -2.32 -7.77 -10.55
C ILE A 109 -3.46 -6.77 -10.73
N TYR A 110 -4.45 -7.13 -11.54
CA TYR A 110 -5.60 -6.27 -11.78
C TYR A 110 -6.76 -6.71 -10.88
N ASN A 111 -6.94 -5.95 -9.82
CA ASN A 111 -8.01 -6.10 -8.84
C ASN A 111 -9.13 -5.08 -9.08
N GLY A 112 -9.98 -4.93 -8.09
CA GLY A 112 -11.09 -3.99 -8.09
C GLY A 112 -12.41 -4.63 -8.48
N PRO A 113 -13.51 -4.03 -8.00
CA PRO A 113 -14.87 -4.58 -8.19
C PRO A 113 -15.45 -4.30 -9.58
N CYS A 114 -14.81 -3.45 -10.36
CA CYS A 114 -15.26 -3.06 -11.68
C CYS A 114 -14.06 -2.86 -12.60
N LYS A 115 -13.55 -3.95 -13.14
CA LYS A 115 -12.47 -3.90 -14.12
C LYS A 115 -12.99 -3.39 -15.46
N GLY A 116 -12.25 -2.46 -16.05
CA GLY A 116 -12.63 -1.80 -17.29
C GLY A 116 -12.38 -2.62 -18.56
N ARG A 117 -12.13 -1.92 -19.65
CA ARG A 117 -11.90 -2.52 -20.98
C ARG A 117 -10.58 -3.27 -21.08
N CYS A 118 -9.59 -2.85 -20.29
CA CYS A 118 -8.26 -3.47 -20.32
C CYS A 118 -8.20 -4.88 -19.72
N MET A 119 -9.25 -5.32 -19.03
CA MET A 119 -9.29 -6.67 -18.41
C MET A 119 -9.09 -7.79 -19.42
N GLU A 120 -9.76 -7.72 -20.57
CA GLU A 120 -9.66 -8.76 -21.61
C GLU A 120 -8.23 -8.89 -22.13
N GLU A 121 -7.64 -7.78 -22.56
CA GLU A 121 -6.22 -7.75 -23.01
C GLU A 121 -5.29 -8.29 -21.92
N HIS A 122 -5.48 -7.86 -20.69
CA HIS A 122 -4.67 -8.24 -19.56
C HIS A 122 -4.66 -9.76 -19.31
N ILE A 123 -5.84 -10.39 -19.21
CA ILE A 123 -5.93 -11.84 -18.95
C ILE A 123 -5.48 -12.67 -20.14
N LEU A 124 -5.69 -12.20 -21.38
CA LEU A 124 -5.25 -12.88 -22.60
C LEU A 124 -3.73 -12.81 -22.79
N ASN A 125 -3.07 -11.85 -22.17
CA ASN A 125 -1.61 -11.71 -22.16
C ASN A 125 -0.96 -12.35 -20.90
N GLY A 126 -1.72 -13.13 -20.13
CA GLY A 126 -1.21 -13.86 -18.96
C GLY A 126 -1.09 -13.00 -17.69
N GLY A 127 -1.84 -11.91 -17.60
CA GLY A 127 -1.93 -11.08 -16.40
C GLY A 127 -2.71 -11.74 -15.28
N ILE A 128 -2.46 -11.31 -14.05
CA ILE A 128 -3.14 -11.79 -12.84
C ILE A 128 -4.40 -10.95 -12.63
N SER A 129 -5.57 -11.59 -12.63
CA SER A 129 -6.84 -10.91 -12.38
C SER A 129 -7.68 -11.70 -11.40
N ASN A 130 -8.05 -11.09 -10.28
CA ASN A 130 -8.87 -11.69 -9.24
C ASN A 130 -10.34 -11.30 -9.44
N ILE A 131 -11.19 -12.29 -9.67
CA ILE A 131 -12.62 -12.11 -9.95
C ILE A 131 -13.36 -11.68 -8.68
N ASP A 132 -14.02 -10.53 -8.73
CA ASP A 132 -14.64 -9.87 -7.57
C ASP A 132 -16.15 -10.20 -7.45
N SER A 133 -16.79 -10.61 -8.54
CA SER A 133 -18.24 -10.85 -8.61
C SER A 133 -18.63 -11.93 -9.61
N GLU A 134 -19.86 -12.43 -9.49
CA GLU A 134 -20.47 -13.38 -10.43
C GLU A 134 -20.57 -12.77 -11.84
N ASP A 135 -20.96 -11.49 -11.96
CA ASP A 135 -21.03 -10.80 -13.27
C ASP A 135 -19.67 -10.73 -13.95
N GLU A 136 -18.62 -10.52 -13.19
CA GLU A 136 -17.26 -10.51 -13.74
C GLU A 136 -16.83 -11.91 -14.20
N ALA A 137 -17.22 -12.96 -13.50
CA ALA A 137 -17.00 -14.34 -13.93
C ALA A 137 -17.71 -14.65 -15.25
N LEU A 138 -18.95 -14.21 -15.42
CA LEU A 138 -19.69 -14.37 -16.67
C LEU A 138 -18.99 -13.66 -17.84
N ARG A 139 -18.39 -12.50 -17.59
CA ARG A 139 -17.55 -11.82 -18.58
C ARG A 139 -16.32 -12.65 -18.97
N VAL A 140 -15.65 -13.30 -18.01
CA VAL A 140 -14.53 -14.22 -18.31
C VAL A 140 -15.02 -15.41 -19.13
N VAL A 141 -16.19 -15.98 -18.83
CA VAL A 141 -16.79 -17.05 -19.62
C VAL A 141 -17.02 -16.62 -21.08
N GLU A 142 -17.51 -15.39 -21.31
CA GLU A 142 -17.69 -14.86 -22.66
C GLU A 142 -16.34 -14.70 -23.39
N ILE A 143 -15.33 -14.10 -22.73
CA ILE A 143 -13.98 -13.97 -23.28
C ILE A 143 -13.40 -15.35 -23.63
N SER A 144 -13.62 -16.36 -22.78
CA SER A 144 -13.13 -17.72 -23.00
C SER A 144 -13.73 -18.38 -24.24
N ARG A 145 -15.01 -18.10 -24.53
CA ARG A 145 -15.70 -18.61 -25.75
C ARG A 145 -15.13 -17.96 -27.00
N ILE A 146 -14.88 -16.64 -26.96
CA ILE A 146 -14.31 -15.89 -28.10
C ILE A 146 -12.88 -16.35 -28.38
N HIS A 147 -12.09 -16.59 -27.33
CA HIS A 147 -10.68 -16.96 -27.40
C HIS A 147 -10.44 -18.41 -26.99
N SER A 148 -11.20 -19.34 -27.56
CA SER A 148 -11.19 -20.77 -27.20
C SER A 148 -9.83 -21.47 -27.39
N ASN A 149 -8.93 -20.90 -28.18
CA ASN A 149 -7.58 -21.40 -28.43
C ASN A 149 -6.54 -20.89 -27.40
N LYS A 150 -6.92 -20.02 -26.45
CA LYS A 150 -6.04 -19.49 -25.42
C LYS A 150 -6.42 -20.06 -24.05
N ILE A 151 -5.44 -20.34 -23.23
CA ILE A 151 -5.64 -20.64 -21.81
C ILE A 151 -5.73 -19.31 -21.04
N ILE A 152 -6.82 -19.12 -20.34
CA ILE A 152 -7.11 -17.94 -19.51
C ILE A 152 -6.91 -18.32 -18.05
N ARG A 153 -6.03 -17.60 -17.34
CA ARG A 153 -5.78 -17.82 -15.92
C ARG A 153 -6.37 -16.68 -15.12
N VAL A 154 -7.21 -17.02 -14.13
CA VAL A 154 -7.83 -16.03 -13.24
C VAL A 154 -7.79 -16.52 -11.80
N GLY A 155 -7.77 -15.60 -10.86
CA GLY A 155 -7.97 -15.91 -9.44
C GLY A 155 -9.35 -15.51 -8.96
N ILE A 156 -9.64 -15.84 -7.72
CA ILE A 156 -10.90 -15.49 -7.05
C ILE A 156 -10.61 -14.56 -5.88
N ARG A 157 -11.30 -13.45 -5.82
CA ARG A 157 -11.31 -12.59 -4.65
C ARG A 157 -12.34 -13.08 -3.64
N VAL A 158 -11.84 -13.51 -2.50
CA VAL A 158 -12.63 -14.10 -1.41
C VAL A 158 -12.99 -13.03 -0.39
N ASN A 159 -14.25 -12.97 0.00
CA ASN A 159 -14.75 -12.22 1.15
C ASN A 159 -15.05 -13.20 2.28
N MET A 160 -14.59 -12.89 3.48
CA MET A 160 -14.82 -13.71 4.65
C MET A 160 -14.75 -12.86 5.92
N ASP A 161 -15.31 -13.35 7.02
CA ASP A 161 -15.09 -12.73 8.31
C ASP A 161 -13.67 -13.04 8.82
N ILE A 162 -12.90 -12.00 8.99
CA ILE A 162 -11.54 -12.05 9.55
C ILE A 162 -11.47 -11.43 10.95
N GLY A 163 -12.59 -11.18 11.60
CA GLY A 163 -12.65 -10.45 12.87
C GLY A 163 -12.52 -8.93 12.71
N ALA A 164 -12.83 -8.40 11.50
CA ALA A 164 -12.68 -6.97 11.20
C ALA A 164 -13.74 -6.08 11.86
N GLY A 165 -14.83 -6.66 12.33
CA GLY A 165 -15.97 -5.94 12.92
C GLY A 165 -16.84 -5.20 11.90
N TYR A 166 -16.64 -5.42 10.60
CA TYR A 166 -17.46 -4.88 9.51
C TYR A 166 -17.43 -5.81 8.30
N ILE A 167 -18.45 -5.72 7.45
CA ILE A 167 -18.56 -6.49 6.21
C ILE A 167 -17.92 -5.69 5.07
N SER A 168 -16.90 -6.27 4.43
CA SER A 168 -16.32 -5.71 3.21
C SER A 168 -17.30 -5.86 2.04
N ARG A 169 -17.40 -4.85 1.19
CA ARG A 169 -18.23 -4.91 -0.02
C ARG A 169 -17.55 -5.60 -1.22
N PHE A 170 -16.32 -6.05 -1.07
CA PHE A 170 -15.51 -6.59 -2.15
C PHE A 170 -15.37 -8.09 -2.05
N GLY A 171 -15.33 -8.74 -3.21
CA GLY A 171 -15.13 -10.17 -3.33
C GLY A 171 -16.40 -10.99 -3.10
N LEU A 172 -16.30 -12.26 -3.42
CA LEU A 172 -17.36 -13.26 -3.27
C LEU A 172 -17.31 -13.83 -1.84
N GLU A 173 -18.45 -13.83 -1.15
CA GLU A 173 -18.55 -14.40 0.19
C GLU A 173 -18.23 -15.90 0.17
N LYS A 174 -17.23 -16.29 0.94
CA LYS A 174 -16.76 -17.67 1.06
C LYS A 174 -17.95 -18.62 1.36
N ASP A 175 -17.99 -19.72 0.64
CA ASP A 175 -19.00 -20.77 0.79
C ASP A 175 -20.46 -20.36 0.51
N SER A 176 -20.70 -19.15 0.02
CA SER A 176 -22.03 -18.74 -0.45
C SER A 176 -22.43 -19.47 -1.72
N GLU A 177 -23.72 -19.44 -2.05
CA GLU A 177 -24.22 -20.00 -3.30
C GLU A 177 -23.62 -19.27 -4.52
N SER A 178 -23.48 -17.95 -4.47
CA SER A 178 -22.84 -17.14 -5.52
C SER A 178 -21.37 -17.51 -5.70
N PHE A 179 -20.63 -17.75 -4.60
CA PHE A 179 -19.26 -18.22 -4.65
C PHE A 179 -19.12 -19.55 -5.39
N ARG A 180 -19.97 -20.54 -5.03
CA ARG A 180 -19.95 -21.86 -5.66
C ARG A 180 -20.32 -21.77 -7.14
N ARG A 181 -21.40 -21.05 -7.49
CA ARG A 181 -21.79 -20.84 -8.90
C ARG A 181 -20.66 -20.21 -9.71
N THR A 182 -19.97 -19.24 -9.14
CA THR A 182 -18.82 -18.59 -9.79
C THR A 182 -17.69 -19.58 -10.08
N ILE A 183 -17.30 -20.39 -9.11
CA ILE A 183 -16.29 -21.43 -9.28
C ILE A 183 -16.70 -22.43 -10.35
N ASP A 184 -17.95 -22.93 -10.28
CA ASP A 184 -18.46 -23.95 -11.18
C ASP A 184 -18.54 -23.44 -12.62
N CYS A 185 -19.03 -22.22 -12.86
CA CYS A 185 -19.12 -21.66 -14.21
C CYS A 185 -17.72 -21.41 -14.84
N LEU A 186 -16.74 -21.01 -14.07
CA LEU A 186 -15.37 -20.85 -14.55
C LEU A 186 -14.71 -22.22 -14.84
N LYS A 187 -14.86 -23.19 -13.95
CA LYS A 187 -14.35 -24.56 -14.15
C LYS A 187 -15.03 -25.30 -15.33
N ALA A 188 -16.27 -24.97 -15.64
CA ALA A 188 -16.96 -25.53 -16.80
C ALA A 188 -16.39 -25.08 -18.16
N CYS A 189 -15.59 -24.01 -18.17
CA CYS A 189 -14.89 -23.55 -19.36
C CYS A 189 -13.58 -24.33 -19.54
N GLY A 190 -13.48 -25.09 -20.64
CA GLY A 190 -12.33 -25.97 -20.89
C GLY A 190 -10.97 -25.27 -21.03
N ASN A 191 -10.94 -23.95 -21.21
CA ASN A 191 -9.76 -23.14 -21.38
C ASN A 191 -9.58 -22.07 -20.27
N VAL A 192 -10.38 -22.14 -19.20
CA VAL A 192 -10.20 -21.28 -18.01
C VAL A 192 -9.56 -22.10 -16.90
N VAL A 193 -8.53 -21.55 -16.28
CA VAL A 193 -7.82 -22.14 -15.15
C VAL A 193 -7.94 -21.20 -13.94
N LEU A 194 -8.49 -21.71 -12.86
CA LEU A 194 -8.45 -21.03 -11.56
C LEU A 194 -7.03 -21.14 -11.00
N SER A 195 -6.30 -20.03 -10.97
CA SER A 195 -4.86 -20.02 -10.72
C SER A 195 -4.48 -19.47 -9.36
N GLY A 196 -5.40 -18.85 -8.62
CA GLY A 196 -5.07 -18.31 -7.30
C GLY A 196 -6.26 -17.77 -6.53
N VAL A 197 -5.97 -17.37 -5.31
CA VAL A 197 -6.93 -16.76 -4.39
C VAL A 197 -6.41 -15.43 -3.86
N HIS A 198 -7.32 -14.50 -3.62
CA HIS A 198 -7.01 -13.18 -3.10
C HIS A 198 -7.98 -12.78 -1.99
N CYS A 199 -7.48 -12.12 -0.95
CA CYS A 199 -8.32 -11.45 0.03
C CYS A 199 -7.70 -10.13 0.47
N HIS A 200 -8.41 -9.04 0.25
CA HIS A 200 -8.03 -7.73 0.78
C HIS A 200 -9.17 -7.13 1.59
N ILE A 201 -8.99 -7.04 2.92
CA ILE A 201 -9.88 -6.36 3.86
C ILE A 201 -9.03 -5.35 4.63
N SER A 202 -9.31 -4.07 4.41
CA SER A 202 -8.63 -2.97 5.11
C SER A 202 -9.09 -2.86 6.58
N ARG A 203 -8.39 -2.08 7.40
CA ARG A 203 -8.71 -1.76 8.81
C ARG A 203 -8.42 -2.85 9.84
N ALA A 204 -8.59 -4.14 9.55
CA ALA A 204 -8.21 -5.23 10.45
C ALA A 204 -6.70 -5.49 10.34
N ARG A 205 -5.90 -4.82 11.19
CA ARG A 205 -4.43 -4.80 11.10
C ARG A 205 -3.74 -5.72 12.12
N GLY A 206 -4.49 -6.25 13.10
CA GLY A 206 -3.96 -7.15 14.13
C GLY A 206 -3.62 -8.53 13.58
N LEU A 207 -2.69 -9.23 14.24
CA LEU A 207 -2.18 -10.53 13.79
C LEU A 207 -3.26 -11.61 13.74
N GLU A 208 -4.25 -11.57 14.63
CA GLU A 208 -5.38 -12.51 14.60
C GLU A 208 -6.18 -12.40 13.29
N ALA A 209 -6.50 -11.18 12.86
CA ALA A 209 -7.20 -10.97 11.58
C ALA A 209 -6.38 -11.45 10.38
N TRP A 210 -5.06 -11.38 10.47
CA TRP A 210 -4.16 -11.88 9.42
C TRP A 210 -4.07 -13.40 9.44
N GLN A 211 -4.09 -14.03 10.62
CA GLN A 211 -4.21 -15.48 10.74
C GLN A 211 -5.54 -15.98 10.14
N ASN A 212 -6.67 -15.38 10.54
CA ASN A 212 -7.99 -15.73 10.01
C ASN A 212 -8.05 -15.58 8.48
N ARG A 213 -7.39 -14.55 7.93
CA ARG A 213 -7.30 -14.32 6.49
C ARG A 213 -6.55 -15.43 5.76
N ILE A 214 -5.34 -15.77 6.23
CA ILE A 214 -4.56 -16.81 5.56
C ILE A 214 -5.21 -18.18 5.70
N ASP A 215 -5.73 -18.53 6.88
CA ASP A 215 -6.41 -19.80 7.11
C ASP A 215 -7.64 -19.94 6.21
N GLY A 216 -8.44 -18.88 6.08
CA GLY A 216 -9.59 -18.86 5.21
C GLY A 216 -9.25 -19.00 3.72
N LEU A 217 -8.13 -18.41 3.25
CA LEU A 217 -7.66 -18.59 1.88
C LEU A 217 -7.17 -20.02 1.63
N LEU A 218 -6.42 -20.59 2.57
CA LEU A 218 -5.94 -21.98 2.45
C LEU A 218 -7.07 -23.01 2.51
N ASP A 219 -8.13 -22.73 3.29
CA ASP A 219 -9.34 -23.56 3.30
C ASP A 219 -10.06 -23.51 1.93
N VAL A 220 -10.15 -22.32 1.30
CA VAL A 220 -10.69 -22.20 -0.07
C VAL A 220 -9.85 -23.00 -1.07
N ILE A 221 -8.52 -22.97 -0.96
CA ILE A 221 -7.62 -23.74 -1.83
C ILE A 221 -7.89 -25.23 -1.65
N SER A 222 -8.00 -25.71 -0.42
CA SER A 222 -8.25 -27.13 -0.12
C SER A 222 -9.57 -27.61 -0.66
N ASN A 223 -10.63 -26.80 -0.55
CA ASN A 223 -11.99 -27.21 -0.89
C ASN A 223 -12.37 -27.00 -2.38
N TYR A 224 -11.71 -26.04 -3.05
CA TYR A 224 -12.12 -25.63 -4.39
C TYR A 224 -11.04 -25.71 -5.47
N PHE A 225 -9.76 -25.88 -5.10
CA PHE A 225 -8.61 -25.86 -6.02
C PHE A 225 -7.78 -27.15 -6.01
N ASP A 226 -8.29 -28.21 -5.40
CA ASP A 226 -7.60 -29.49 -5.26
C ASP A 226 -6.19 -29.36 -4.64
N GLY A 227 -6.00 -28.33 -3.80
CA GLY A 227 -4.73 -28.01 -3.12
C GLY A 227 -3.66 -27.36 -4.00
N ALA A 228 -3.94 -27.06 -5.26
CA ALA A 228 -2.95 -26.52 -6.22
C ALA A 228 -3.36 -25.14 -6.77
N VAL A 229 -2.47 -24.15 -6.56
CA VAL A 229 -2.60 -22.80 -7.10
C VAL A 229 -1.25 -22.26 -7.56
N ASP A 230 -1.24 -21.25 -8.42
CA ASP A 230 -0.02 -20.55 -8.82
C ASP A 230 0.36 -19.46 -7.82
N TYR A 231 -0.62 -18.87 -7.12
CA TYR A 231 -0.40 -17.81 -6.14
C TYR A 231 -1.47 -17.76 -5.04
N VAL A 232 -1.08 -17.16 -3.94
CA VAL A 232 -1.95 -16.73 -2.83
C VAL A 232 -1.67 -15.26 -2.59
N ASP A 233 -2.67 -14.40 -2.71
CA ASP A 233 -2.57 -12.97 -2.49
C ASP A 233 -3.35 -12.57 -1.24
N VAL A 234 -2.63 -12.15 -0.22
CA VAL A 234 -3.21 -11.77 1.06
C VAL A 234 -3.61 -10.29 1.14
N GLY A 235 -3.50 -9.56 0.01
CA GLY A 235 -3.75 -8.12 0.00
C GLY A 235 -2.81 -7.37 0.95
N SER A 236 -3.28 -6.23 1.46
CA SER A 236 -2.56 -5.56 2.53
C SER A 236 -3.52 -5.00 3.58
N GLY A 237 -3.08 -4.00 4.30
CA GLY A 237 -3.62 -3.47 5.54
C GLY A 237 -2.65 -3.72 6.69
N MET A 238 -1.43 -4.18 6.39
CA MET A 238 -0.33 -4.25 7.38
C MET A 238 -0.01 -2.85 7.90
N PHE A 239 0.45 -2.77 9.13
CA PHE A 239 1.16 -1.59 9.59
C PHE A 239 2.50 -1.49 8.85
N GLY A 240 2.87 -0.27 8.49
CA GLY A 240 4.22 0.04 8.00
C GLY A 240 5.06 0.64 9.11
N GLN A 241 6.32 0.90 8.81
CA GLN A 241 7.15 1.72 9.68
C GLN A 241 6.50 3.08 9.90
N MET A 242 6.56 3.60 11.12
CA MET A 242 6.00 4.89 11.47
C MET A 242 6.80 5.55 12.59
N ASP A 243 6.58 6.85 12.75
CA ASP A 243 7.14 7.59 13.88
C ASP A 243 6.58 7.06 15.21
N PRO A 244 7.41 6.97 16.28
CA PRO A 244 6.94 6.49 17.58
C PRO A 244 5.75 7.28 18.15
N SER A 245 5.69 8.60 17.92
CA SER A 245 4.58 9.45 18.36
C SER A 245 3.27 9.15 17.65
N LEU A 246 3.33 8.60 16.45
CA LEU A 246 2.17 8.12 15.72
C LEU A 246 1.84 6.67 16.10
N ALA A 247 2.85 5.82 16.30
CA ALA A 247 2.68 4.41 16.63
C ALA A 247 1.87 4.22 17.93
N ILE A 248 2.20 4.97 18.97
CA ILE A 248 1.51 4.91 20.28
C ILE A 248 0.01 5.19 20.19
N GLN A 249 -0.45 5.91 19.16
CA GLN A 249 -1.86 6.20 18.93
C GLN A 249 -2.65 5.02 18.35
N PHE A 250 -1.97 3.91 17.99
CA PHE A 250 -2.58 2.68 17.48
C PHE A 250 -2.65 1.56 18.52
N GLY A 251 -2.15 1.78 19.74
CA GLY A 251 -2.13 0.84 20.84
C GLY A 251 -0.72 0.50 21.31
N ASP A 252 -0.65 -0.36 22.32
CA ASP A 252 0.61 -0.68 22.99
C ASP A 252 1.57 -1.50 22.12
N HIS A 253 1.04 -2.25 21.17
CA HIS A 253 1.83 -3.07 20.25
C HIS A 253 1.35 -2.90 18.80
N VAL A 254 2.24 -2.40 17.95
CA VAL A 254 2.06 -2.34 16.50
C VAL A 254 2.86 -3.47 15.87
N PRO A 255 2.21 -4.45 15.20
CA PRO A 255 2.91 -5.56 14.57
C PRO A 255 3.98 -5.10 13.57
N THR A 256 5.12 -5.78 13.58
CA THR A 256 6.24 -5.59 12.65
C THR A 256 6.08 -6.46 11.40
N TYR A 257 6.96 -6.27 10.41
CA TYR A 257 7.00 -7.14 9.23
C TYR A 257 7.31 -8.60 9.58
N ASP A 258 8.18 -8.81 10.58
CA ASP A 258 8.51 -10.16 11.06
C ASP A 258 7.31 -10.84 11.73
N ASP A 259 6.48 -10.07 12.45
CA ASP A 259 5.26 -10.61 13.05
C ASP A 259 4.26 -11.06 11.97
N TYR A 260 4.04 -10.22 10.94
CA TYR A 260 3.19 -10.60 9.80
C TYR A 260 3.77 -11.79 9.02
N ALA A 261 5.08 -11.79 8.77
CA ALA A 261 5.75 -12.88 8.07
C ALA A 261 5.62 -14.20 8.84
N ARG A 262 5.79 -14.18 10.16
CA ARG A 262 5.63 -15.38 11.01
C ARG A 262 4.22 -15.95 10.87
N VAL A 263 3.19 -15.11 10.89
CA VAL A 263 1.79 -15.52 10.77
C VAL A 263 1.50 -15.99 9.34
N VAL A 264 1.71 -15.15 8.35
CA VAL A 264 1.26 -15.41 6.96
C VAL A 264 2.21 -16.36 6.24
N ALA A 265 3.49 -16.01 6.16
CA ALA A 265 4.47 -16.80 5.45
C ALA A 265 4.76 -18.13 6.18
N GLY A 266 4.69 -18.14 7.51
CA GLY A 266 4.80 -19.37 8.31
C GLY A 266 3.68 -20.36 8.04
N THR A 267 2.45 -19.90 8.01
CA THR A 267 1.27 -20.74 7.68
C THR A 267 1.34 -21.24 6.23
N MET A 268 1.76 -20.38 5.27
CA MET A 268 2.02 -20.80 3.88
C MET A 268 3.10 -21.89 3.80
N ALA A 269 4.23 -21.70 4.46
CA ALA A 269 5.34 -22.66 4.46
C ALA A 269 4.92 -24.03 5.02
N GLN A 270 4.12 -24.02 6.07
CA GLN A 270 3.59 -25.24 6.67
C GLN A 270 2.60 -25.95 5.73
N PHE A 271 1.64 -25.24 5.17
CA PHE A 271 0.60 -25.79 4.31
C PHE A 271 1.19 -26.42 3.03
N PHE A 272 2.12 -25.73 2.37
CA PHE A 272 2.76 -26.19 1.14
C PHE A 272 4.06 -26.96 1.35
N SER A 273 4.36 -27.44 2.57
CA SER A 273 5.61 -28.15 2.88
C SER A 273 5.85 -29.41 2.05
N GLY A 274 4.78 -30.11 1.66
CA GLY A 274 4.82 -31.32 0.82
C GLY A 274 4.60 -31.08 -0.67
N SER A 275 4.43 -29.83 -1.10
CA SER A 275 4.13 -29.51 -2.49
C SER A 275 5.41 -29.39 -3.31
N GLU A 276 5.44 -30.04 -4.52
CA GLU A 276 6.56 -29.90 -5.46
C GLU A 276 6.71 -28.46 -5.95
N LYS A 277 5.60 -27.74 -6.14
CA LYS A 277 5.55 -26.34 -6.55
C LYS A 277 4.96 -25.51 -5.43
N LYS A 278 5.75 -24.60 -4.89
CA LYS A 278 5.28 -23.58 -3.94
C LYS A 278 4.64 -22.42 -4.70
N PRO A 279 3.38 -22.03 -4.43
CA PRO A 279 2.76 -20.86 -5.05
C PRO A 279 3.50 -19.57 -4.68
N ILE A 280 3.34 -18.53 -5.48
CA ILE A 280 3.82 -17.19 -5.11
C ILE A 280 2.91 -16.65 -4.00
N LEU A 281 3.52 -16.18 -2.91
CA LEU A 281 2.84 -15.39 -1.90
C LEU A 281 2.94 -13.91 -2.29
N PHE A 282 1.79 -13.29 -2.59
CA PHE A 282 1.70 -11.86 -2.79
C PHE A 282 1.15 -11.15 -1.55
N SER A 283 1.62 -9.94 -1.32
CA SER A 283 0.92 -8.94 -0.53
C SER A 283 0.83 -7.63 -1.31
N GLU A 284 -0.15 -6.78 -0.97
CA GLU A 284 -0.44 -5.53 -1.67
C GLU A 284 -0.15 -4.30 -0.80
N PRO A 285 1.13 -4.07 -0.42
CA PRO A 285 1.46 -2.95 0.43
C PRO A 285 1.31 -1.63 -0.33
N GLY A 286 0.48 -0.75 0.21
CA GLY A 286 0.35 0.64 -0.23
C GLY A 286 0.92 1.56 0.83
N THR A 287 0.07 2.03 1.77
CA THR A 287 0.49 2.89 2.88
C THR A 287 1.58 2.28 3.74
N THR A 288 1.63 0.96 3.83
CA THR A 288 2.68 0.18 4.49
C THR A 288 4.07 0.57 4.00
N LEU A 289 4.24 0.76 2.69
CA LEU A 289 5.53 1.12 2.09
C LEU A 289 5.79 2.62 2.05
N ILE A 290 4.77 3.44 1.76
CA ILE A 290 5.01 4.81 1.33
C ILE A 290 4.77 5.87 2.42
N SER A 291 3.90 5.60 3.40
CA SER A 291 3.36 6.65 4.27
C SER A 291 4.40 7.41 5.10
N LYS A 292 5.45 6.74 5.56
CA LYS A 292 6.53 7.38 6.32
C LYS A 292 7.50 8.18 5.45
N PHE A 293 7.56 7.87 4.17
CA PHE A 293 8.61 8.30 3.25
C PHE A 293 8.18 9.39 2.27
N ILE A 294 6.99 9.94 2.46
CA ILE A 294 6.53 11.17 1.81
C ILE A 294 6.20 12.20 2.88
N SER A 295 6.76 13.38 2.76
CA SER A 295 6.50 14.53 3.61
C SER A 295 5.89 15.67 2.80
N LEU A 296 4.98 16.44 3.40
CA LEU A 296 4.47 17.68 2.84
C LEU A 296 5.21 18.86 3.47
N ALA A 297 5.91 19.63 2.66
CA ALA A 297 6.48 20.91 3.07
C ALA A 297 5.46 22.01 2.78
N THR A 298 5.15 22.81 3.79
CA THR A 298 4.18 23.90 3.69
C THR A 298 4.67 25.10 4.51
N ARG A 299 4.36 26.30 4.07
CA ARG A 299 4.76 27.54 4.74
C ARG A 299 3.63 28.03 5.65
N VAL A 300 4.02 28.56 6.80
CA VAL A 300 3.08 29.29 7.65
C VAL A 300 2.88 30.69 7.06
N ASP A 301 1.66 30.98 6.68
CA ASP A 301 1.27 32.30 6.16
C ASP A 301 0.78 33.24 7.26
N ASN A 302 0.13 32.70 8.29
CA ASN A 302 -0.43 33.52 9.37
C ASN A 302 -0.58 32.72 10.67
N ILE A 303 -0.40 33.43 11.78
CA ILE A 303 -0.68 32.93 13.13
C ILE A 303 -1.58 33.97 13.80
N LYS A 304 -2.71 33.53 14.34
CA LYS A 304 -3.66 34.41 15.06
C LYS A 304 -4.17 33.75 16.32
N SER A 305 -4.47 34.58 17.33
CA SER A 305 -5.11 34.12 18.57
C SER A 305 -6.58 34.53 18.57
N ILE A 306 -7.47 33.58 18.85
CA ILE A 306 -8.91 33.81 18.99
C ILE A 306 -9.37 33.12 20.27
N ARG A 307 -9.89 33.89 21.22
CA ARG A 307 -10.38 33.38 22.52
C ARG A 307 -9.38 32.52 23.26
N GLY A 308 -8.08 32.92 23.25
CA GLY A 308 -7.00 32.21 23.92
C GLY A 308 -6.47 30.98 23.18
N LYS A 309 -7.01 30.64 21.99
CA LYS A 309 -6.49 29.57 21.13
C LYS A 309 -5.71 30.16 19.98
N GLN A 310 -4.55 29.58 19.68
CA GLN A 310 -3.76 29.95 18.51
C GLN A 310 -4.19 29.15 17.30
N PHE A 311 -4.26 29.82 16.18
CA PHE A 311 -4.57 29.25 14.86
C PHE A 311 -3.43 29.55 13.91
N VAL A 312 -2.86 28.50 13.32
CA VAL A 312 -1.80 28.59 12.33
C VAL A 312 -2.41 28.29 10.96
N THR A 313 -2.29 29.24 10.05
CA THR A 313 -2.70 29.05 8.66
C THR A 313 -1.48 28.75 7.82
N VAL A 314 -1.57 27.72 7.00
CA VAL A 314 -0.53 27.27 6.07
C VAL A 314 -1.02 27.37 4.63
N ASP A 315 -0.11 27.38 3.67
CA ASP A 315 -0.40 27.46 2.23
C ASP A 315 -0.78 26.10 1.60
N SER A 316 -1.15 25.15 2.43
CA SER A 316 -1.71 23.85 2.03
C SER A 316 -3.02 23.59 2.76
N CYS A 317 -3.71 22.56 2.36
CA CYS A 317 -4.93 22.16 3.03
C CYS A 317 -4.87 20.69 3.50
N TYR A 318 -5.83 20.34 4.31
CA TYR A 318 -6.01 19.01 4.83
C TYR A 318 -6.04 17.90 3.74
N TYR A 319 -6.58 18.19 2.55
CA TYR A 319 -6.56 17.23 1.43
C TYR A 319 -5.15 16.95 0.89
N ASN A 320 -4.22 17.89 1.05
CA ASN A 320 -2.81 17.66 0.71
C ASN A 320 -2.11 16.75 1.74
N ALA A 321 -2.52 16.81 3.01
CA ALA A 321 -1.92 16.02 4.09
C ALA A 321 -2.52 14.60 4.24
N GLY A 322 -3.73 14.38 3.69
CA GLY A 322 -4.45 13.12 3.75
C GLY A 322 -5.38 12.97 4.96
N GLU A 323 -6.28 12.00 4.87
CA GLU A 323 -7.39 11.83 5.81
C GLU A 323 -6.96 11.48 7.25
N ILE A 324 -5.78 10.91 7.42
CA ILE A 324 -5.25 10.54 8.74
C ILE A 324 -5.22 11.72 9.71
N CYS A 325 -4.96 12.94 9.20
CA CYS A 325 -4.90 14.16 10.00
C CYS A 325 -6.24 14.51 10.69
N LYS A 326 -7.35 13.87 10.29
CA LYS A 326 -8.64 14.01 10.99
C LYS A 326 -8.72 13.21 12.28
N PHE A 327 -7.97 12.11 12.36
CA PHE A 327 -8.16 11.09 13.38
C PHE A 327 -6.93 10.85 14.25
N LYS A 328 -5.77 11.31 13.79
CA LYS A 328 -4.47 11.11 14.43
C LYS A 328 -3.62 12.35 14.34
N GLU A 329 -2.83 12.57 15.37
CA GLU A 329 -1.77 13.57 15.34
C GLU A 329 -0.61 13.05 14.49
N VAL A 330 -0.40 13.67 13.33
CA VAL A 330 0.72 13.30 12.45
C VAL A 330 1.99 13.99 12.90
N PRO A 331 3.15 13.32 12.83
CA PRO A 331 4.44 13.94 13.14
C PRO A 331 4.70 15.13 12.23
N TYR A 332 5.21 16.21 12.81
CA TYR A 332 5.62 17.38 12.06
C TYR A 332 6.94 17.95 12.59
N ARG A 333 7.58 18.74 11.77
CA ARG A 333 8.78 19.48 12.13
C ARG A 333 8.65 20.92 11.67
N VAL A 334 9.17 21.83 12.49
CA VAL A 334 9.24 23.25 12.16
C VAL A 334 10.68 23.59 11.76
N VAL A 335 10.84 24.21 10.59
CA VAL A 335 12.13 24.67 10.07
C VAL A 335 12.11 26.19 10.02
N HIS A 336 13.13 26.82 10.60
CA HIS A 336 13.25 28.27 10.67
C HIS A 336 14.31 28.77 9.68
N SER A 337 13.98 29.82 8.93
CA SER A 337 15.01 30.51 8.14
C SER A 337 15.98 31.27 9.06
N ALA A 338 17.26 31.36 8.66
CA ALA A 338 18.25 32.14 9.37
C ALA A 338 17.78 33.59 9.55
N GLY A 339 17.79 34.08 10.83
CA GLY A 339 17.27 35.40 11.19
C GLY A 339 15.90 35.40 11.87
N SER A 340 15.21 34.25 11.97
CA SER A 340 14.02 34.13 12.83
C SER A 340 14.45 33.97 14.31
N VAL A 341 13.83 34.74 15.20
CA VAL A 341 14.10 34.70 16.63
C VAL A 341 13.86 33.29 17.18
N ASN A 342 14.87 32.76 17.91
CA ASN A 342 14.77 31.49 18.62
C ASN A 342 13.53 31.44 19.54
N ALA A 343 12.53 30.72 19.15
CA ALA A 343 11.44 30.32 20.05
C ALA A 343 11.64 28.86 20.40
N ASN A 344 11.92 28.59 21.66
CA ASN A 344 11.98 27.24 22.23
C ASN A 344 10.57 26.61 22.15
N TYR A 345 10.35 25.73 21.20
CA TYR A 345 9.13 24.93 21.12
C TYR A 345 9.34 23.59 21.82
N SER A 346 8.91 23.51 23.07
CA SER A 346 8.65 22.24 23.73
C SER A 346 7.19 21.90 23.58
N SER A 347 6.92 20.70 23.05
CA SER A 347 5.67 19.91 23.14
C SER A 347 4.38 20.69 23.44
N GLY A 348 3.64 20.99 22.40
CA GLY A 348 2.30 21.58 22.46
C GLY A 348 2.26 22.94 21.77
N ILE A 349 1.49 23.03 20.68
CA ILE A 349 1.20 24.29 19.96
C ILE A 349 0.28 25.14 20.83
N THR A 350 0.67 25.44 22.06
CA THR A 350 -0.19 26.21 22.94
C THR A 350 0.30 27.63 23.22
N ASP A 351 1.60 27.92 23.09
CA ASP A 351 2.06 29.27 23.44
C ASP A 351 3.32 29.68 22.69
N THR A 352 3.22 30.22 21.47
CA THR A 352 4.24 31.19 21.04
C THR A 352 3.91 31.91 19.74
N LEU A 353 4.04 33.22 19.72
CA LEU A 353 4.06 34.14 18.58
C LEU A 353 5.38 33.97 17.81
N VAL A 354 5.32 33.57 16.54
CA VAL A 354 6.49 33.59 15.65
C VAL A 354 6.16 34.37 14.39
N TRP A 355 6.92 35.40 14.18
CA TRP A 355 6.93 36.22 12.96
C TRP A 355 8.04 35.71 12.03
N ASN A 356 7.66 35.43 10.78
CA ASN A 356 8.46 35.20 9.58
C ASN A 356 8.97 33.77 9.29
N LYS A 357 8.44 33.20 8.20
CA LYS A 357 8.92 32.04 7.40
C LYS A 357 9.19 30.77 8.18
N ILE A 358 8.12 30.13 8.61
CA ILE A 358 8.14 28.76 9.17
C ILE A 358 7.65 27.78 8.11
N VAL A 359 8.39 26.72 7.87
CA VAL A 359 8.01 25.60 7.02
C VAL A 359 7.55 24.45 7.90
N TYR A 360 6.30 23.99 7.73
CA TYR A 360 5.82 22.77 8.34
C TYR A 360 6.07 21.60 7.40
N ILE A 361 6.66 20.54 7.91
CA ILE A 361 6.83 19.29 7.18
C ILE A 361 6.04 18.23 7.90
N MET A 362 4.98 17.77 7.24
CA MET A 362 4.13 16.69 7.74
C MET A 362 4.43 15.41 6.97
N THR A 363 4.63 14.31 7.71
CA THR A 363 4.72 12.99 7.10
C THR A 363 3.32 12.48 6.77
N LEU A 364 3.06 12.21 5.50
CA LEU A 364 1.74 11.86 4.99
C LEU A 364 1.42 10.38 5.18
N ARG A 365 0.18 10.13 5.55
CA ARG A 365 -0.40 8.79 5.54
C ARG A 365 -1.74 8.85 4.80
N ASN A 366 -1.87 8.07 3.73
CA ASN A 366 -3.06 7.94 2.87
C ASN A 366 -3.47 9.19 2.10
N LEU A 367 -3.05 9.28 0.86
CA LEU A 367 -3.52 10.29 -0.08
C LEU A 367 -4.88 9.94 -0.70
N PHE A 368 -5.34 8.68 -0.64
CA PHE A 368 -6.64 8.28 -1.20
C PHE A 368 -7.27 7.08 -0.47
N LEU A 369 -8.53 7.22 -0.13
CA LEU A 369 -9.51 6.15 0.03
C LEU A 369 -10.39 6.12 -1.21
#